data_295e4d29cdc87174d4cbcdf9b88c747c
#
_entry.id   295e4d29cdc87174d4cbcdf9b88c747c
#
_cell.length_a   1.000
_cell.length_b   1.000
_cell.length_c   1.000
_cell.angle_alpha   90.00
_cell.angle_beta   90.00
_cell.angle_gamma   90.00
#
_symmetry.space_group_name_H-M   'P 1'
#
loop_
_entity.id
_entity.type
_entity.pdbx_description
1 polymer ?
#
loop_
_entity_poly.entity_id
_entity_poly.type
_entity_poly.pdbx_seq_one_letter_code
_entity_poly.pdbx_strand_id
1 'polypeptide(L)'
;MSDVFVFLGPTLAAPAARAHLDATYLPPVSQGDVCRLWRSRPRAIGIVDGYFEHVPAVWHKEIMWIMERGVHVFGSAGLGALRAVELEMFGMRGVGWVYQAFKDGTLERDDEVAVAHESDSGGYLALSEAMVDMRRTLSAALDQEIVSEITGDMLLAIAKGTFYQQRTWPAVLAAAAANGANPAELSALRGWLPAGRVDQEAADAVAMLREMRAFLAANPAPLQVRWTMANTTAWDAARRQAADVPAAVPGPVLALSSEPSERPG
;
A
#
# COMPACT_ATOMS: atom_id res chain seq x y z
N MET A 1 -11.24 -16.26 16.26
CA MET A 1 -10.18 -15.45 15.61
C MET A 1 -10.48 -15.44 14.13
N SER A 2 -10.31 -14.31 13.45
CA SER A 2 -10.50 -14.22 11.99
C SER A 2 -9.50 -15.14 11.27
N ASP A 3 -9.92 -15.81 10.21
CA ASP A 3 -9.06 -16.56 9.28
C ASP A 3 -8.70 -15.72 8.04
N VAL A 4 -8.97 -14.40 8.13
CA VAL A 4 -8.65 -13.40 7.10
C VAL A 4 -7.66 -12.40 7.68
N PHE A 5 -6.58 -12.15 6.95
CA PHE A 5 -5.50 -11.27 7.38
C PHE A 5 -5.18 -10.25 6.31
N VAL A 6 -4.85 -9.02 6.70
CA VAL A 6 -4.50 -7.94 5.78
C VAL A 6 -3.24 -7.23 6.28
N PHE A 7 -2.20 -7.19 5.45
CA PHE A 7 -1.01 -6.40 5.70
C PHE A 7 -1.25 -4.96 5.26
N LEU A 8 -1.15 -4.04 6.20
CA LEU A 8 -1.56 -2.66 6.05
C LEU A 8 -0.65 -1.74 6.89
N GLY A 9 -0.40 -0.53 6.41
CA GLY A 9 0.47 0.46 7.05
C GLY A 9 0.06 1.89 6.70
N PRO A 10 0.93 2.66 5.99
CA PRO A 10 0.68 4.07 5.72
C PRO A 10 -0.53 4.34 4.82
N THR A 11 -0.90 3.39 3.95
CA THR A 11 -1.96 3.58 2.95
C THR A 11 -3.35 3.76 3.58
N LEU A 12 -3.68 3.01 4.61
CA LEU A 12 -5.00 3.09 5.25
C LEU A 12 -4.94 2.66 6.72
N ALA A 13 -5.44 3.49 7.61
CA ALA A 13 -5.46 3.15 9.03
C ALA A 13 -6.38 1.94 9.33
N ALA A 14 -5.91 1.01 10.15
CA ALA A 14 -6.65 -0.21 10.50
C ALA A 14 -8.08 0.04 11.03
N PRO A 15 -8.39 1.09 11.83
CA PRO A 15 -9.76 1.40 12.22
C PRO A 15 -10.67 1.71 11.02
N ALA A 16 -10.18 2.44 10.02
CA ALA A 16 -10.93 2.74 8.79
C ALA A 16 -11.13 1.47 7.93
N ALA A 17 -10.10 0.65 7.81
CA ALA A 17 -10.14 -0.61 7.09
C ALA A 17 -11.19 -1.60 7.65
N ARG A 18 -11.36 -1.65 8.97
CA ARG A 18 -12.36 -2.50 9.66
C ARG A 18 -13.80 -2.21 9.26
N ALA A 19 -14.11 -0.99 8.82
CA ALA A 19 -15.44 -0.66 8.31
C ALA A 19 -15.78 -1.40 7.00
N HIS A 20 -14.78 -1.89 6.28
CA HIS A 20 -14.92 -2.55 4.98
C HIS A 20 -14.80 -4.07 5.03
N LEU A 21 -13.95 -4.59 5.92
CA LEU A 21 -13.72 -6.03 6.06
C LEU A 21 -13.40 -6.38 7.53
N ASP A 22 -14.07 -7.39 8.09
CA ASP A 22 -13.68 -8.00 9.37
C ASP A 22 -12.48 -8.93 9.14
N ALA A 23 -11.30 -8.45 9.52
CA ALA A 23 -10.03 -9.14 9.34
C ALA A 23 -9.06 -8.82 10.49
N THR A 24 -8.02 -9.63 10.64
CA THR A 24 -6.86 -9.30 11.44
C THR A 24 -5.92 -8.44 10.60
N TYR A 25 -5.73 -7.19 11.00
CA TYR A 25 -4.82 -6.25 10.34
C TYR A 25 -3.43 -6.37 10.95
N LEU A 26 -2.44 -6.53 10.09
CA LEU A 26 -1.03 -6.73 10.41
C LEU A 26 -0.21 -5.55 9.89
N PRO A 27 1.00 -5.30 10.43
CA PRO A 27 1.95 -4.33 9.90
C PRO A 27 2.24 -4.51 8.39
N PRO A 28 2.90 -3.53 7.73
CA PRO A 28 3.40 -3.70 6.37
C PRO A 28 4.18 -5.01 6.22
N VAL A 29 3.95 -5.73 5.13
CA VAL A 29 4.53 -7.06 4.94
C VAL A 29 6.05 -7.00 4.74
N SER A 30 6.77 -7.90 5.37
CA SER A 30 8.19 -8.13 5.20
C SER A 30 8.50 -9.60 4.87
N GLN A 31 9.75 -9.89 4.52
CA GLN A 31 10.20 -11.25 4.27
C GLN A 31 9.94 -12.17 5.47
N GLY A 32 9.34 -13.32 5.22
CA GLY A 32 9.01 -14.33 6.21
C GLY A 32 7.61 -14.19 6.83
N ASP A 33 6.95 -13.02 6.73
CA ASP A 33 5.65 -12.80 7.36
C ASP A 33 4.55 -13.72 6.83
N VAL A 34 4.50 -13.90 5.52
CA VAL A 34 3.52 -14.78 4.88
C VAL A 34 3.74 -16.24 5.30
N CYS A 35 5.01 -16.66 5.44
CA CYS A 35 5.35 -17.99 5.94
C CYS A 35 4.91 -18.17 7.40
N ARG A 36 5.16 -17.18 8.26
CA ARG A 36 4.76 -17.22 9.69
C ARG A 36 3.25 -17.29 9.85
N LEU A 37 2.52 -16.58 8.96
CA LEU A 37 1.07 -16.52 9.00
C LEU A 37 0.39 -17.88 8.74
N TRP A 38 1.05 -18.83 8.08
CA TRP A 38 0.52 -20.18 7.85
C TRP A 38 0.13 -20.90 9.14
N ARG A 39 0.77 -20.59 10.28
CA ARG A 39 0.41 -21.16 11.58
C ARG A 39 -1.04 -20.87 11.99
N SER A 40 -1.57 -19.74 11.55
CA SER A 40 -2.96 -19.31 11.80
C SER A 40 -3.96 -19.91 10.81
N ARG A 41 -3.51 -20.73 9.84
CA ARG A 41 -4.37 -21.35 8.82
C ARG A 41 -5.28 -20.35 8.10
N PRO A 42 -4.73 -19.30 7.49
CA PRO A 42 -5.52 -18.28 6.82
C PRO A 42 -6.32 -18.88 5.68
N ARG A 43 -7.55 -18.39 5.48
CA ARG A 43 -8.35 -18.65 4.30
C ARG A 43 -8.05 -17.63 3.18
N ALA A 44 -7.79 -16.38 3.58
CA ALA A 44 -7.41 -15.33 2.65
C ALA A 44 -6.42 -14.35 3.28
N ILE A 45 -5.56 -13.78 2.43
CA ILE A 45 -4.59 -12.74 2.78
C ILE A 45 -4.76 -11.58 1.80
N GLY A 46 -4.85 -10.35 2.32
CA GLY A 46 -4.69 -9.11 1.58
C GLY A 46 -3.31 -8.53 1.81
N ILE A 47 -2.66 -8.04 0.77
CA ILE A 47 -1.39 -7.30 0.84
C ILE A 47 -1.66 -5.91 0.25
N VAL A 48 -1.50 -4.87 1.06
CA VAL A 48 -1.54 -3.47 0.68
C VAL A 48 -0.13 -2.91 0.78
N ASP A 49 0.38 -2.79 1.99
CA ASP A 49 1.67 -2.19 2.29
C ASP A 49 2.76 -3.23 2.56
N GLY A 50 3.98 -2.85 2.20
CA GLY A 50 5.19 -3.57 2.53
C GLY A 50 6.34 -2.61 2.75
N TYR A 51 7.40 -3.08 3.38
CA TYR A 51 8.59 -2.28 3.59
C TYR A 51 9.41 -2.15 2.31
N PHE A 52 9.97 -0.95 2.09
CA PHE A 52 10.92 -0.63 1.04
C PHE A 52 12.32 -0.42 1.64
N GLU A 53 13.38 -0.87 0.94
CA GLU A 53 14.81 -0.62 1.18
C GLU A 53 15.39 -1.08 2.53
N HIS A 54 14.79 -0.73 3.66
CA HIS A 54 15.39 -0.98 4.99
C HIS A 54 15.13 -2.38 5.54
N VAL A 55 14.09 -3.05 5.05
CA VAL A 55 13.71 -4.40 5.46
C VAL A 55 13.52 -5.24 4.19
N PRO A 56 14.02 -6.50 4.16
CA PRO A 56 13.80 -7.35 3.00
C PRO A 56 12.32 -7.50 2.69
N ALA A 57 11.94 -7.18 1.44
CA ALA A 57 10.57 -7.28 0.96
C ALA A 57 10.09 -8.74 0.93
N VAL A 58 8.79 -8.94 1.06
CA VAL A 58 8.16 -10.26 0.92
C VAL A 58 8.55 -10.91 -0.42
N TRP A 59 9.00 -12.15 -0.37
CA TRP A 59 9.38 -12.87 -1.57
C TRP A 59 8.15 -13.41 -2.32
N HIS A 60 8.22 -13.41 -3.64
CA HIS A 60 7.23 -14.07 -4.50
C HIS A 60 6.99 -15.52 -4.08
N LYS A 61 8.06 -16.24 -3.70
CA LYS A 61 7.98 -17.62 -3.25
C LYS A 61 7.17 -17.82 -1.98
N GLU A 62 7.13 -16.85 -1.07
CA GLU A 62 6.27 -16.92 0.12
C GLU A 62 4.80 -16.87 -0.26
N ILE A 63 4.46 -15.95 -1.17
CA ILE A 63 3.10 -15.78 -1.67
C ILE A 63 2.68 -17.02 -2.48
N MET A 64 3.52 -17.49 -3.39
CA MET A 64 3.28 -18.72 -4.14
C MET A 64 3.10 -19.92 -3.20
N TRP A 65 3.99 -20.08 -2.23
CA TRP A 65 3.97 -21.18 -1.27
C TRP A 65 2.66 -21.25 -0.47
N ILE A 66 2.10 -20.09 -0.08
CA ILE A 66 0.85 -20.07 0.67
C ILE A 66 -0.37 -20.29 -0.25
N MET A 67 -0.31 -19.81 -1.51
CA MET A 67 -1.32 -20.09 -2.54
C MET A 67 -1.40 -21.60 -2.88
N GLU A 68 -0.25 -22.28 -2.99
CA GLU A 68 -0.17 -23.73 -3.19
C GLU A 68 -0.86 -24.53 -2.06
N ARG A 69 -1.04 -23.92 -0.90
CA ARG A 69 -1.73 -24.47 0.27
C ARG A 69 -3.20 -24.12 0.36
N GLY A 70 -3.74 -23.54 -0.71
CA GLY A 70 -5.17 -23.26 -0.83
C GLY A 70 -5.60 -21.89 -0.33
N VAL A 71 -4.67 -20.99 0.02
CA VAL A 71 -4.96 -19.65 0.52
C VAL A 71 -5.18 -18.69 -0.65
N HIS A 72 -6.27 -17.94 -0.62
CA HIS A 72 -6.51 -16.85 -1.59
C HIS A 72 -5.68 -15.63 -1.21
N VAL A 73 -4.94 -15.06 -2.16
CA VAL A 73 -4.11 -13.87 -1.93
C VAL A 73 -4.55 -12.74 -2.85
N PHE A 74 -4.77 -11.57 -2.24
CA PHE A 74 -5.16 -10.33 -2.91
C PHE A 74 -4.05 -9.30 -2.75
N GLY A 75 -3.85 -8.45 -3.75
CA GLY A 75 -2.90 -7.35 -3.70
C GLY A 75 -3.49 -6.07 -4.28
N SER A 76 -3.14 -4.94 -3.68
CA SER A 76 -3.65 -3.61 -4.07
C SER A 76 -2.73 -2.51 -3.62
N ALA A 77 -2.93 -1.33 -4.13
CA ALA A 77 -2.26 -0.08 -3.72
C ALA A 77 -0.72 -0.15 -3.84
N GLY A 78 0.02 -0.14 -2.72
CA GLY A 78 1.48 -0.10 -2.65
C GLY A 78 2.18 -1.36 -3.17
N LEU A 79 3.03 -1.96 -2.32
CA LEU A 79 3.75 -3.20 -2.67
C LEU A 79 2.79 -4.33 -3.10
N GLY A 80 1.57 -4.34 -2.55
CA GLY A 80 0.56 -5.34 -2.88
C GLY A 80 0.16 -5.34 -4.35
N ALA A 81 0.03 -4.16 -4.98
CA ALA A 81 -0.27 -4.05 -6.40
C ALA A 81 0.86 -4.61 -7.27
N LEU A 82 2.12 -4.28 -6.94
CA LEU A 82 3.31 -4.81 -7.62
C LEU A 82 3.34 -6.34 -7.56
N ARG A 83 3.20 -6.92 -6.37
CA ARG A 83 3.17 -8.37 -6.20
C ARG A 83 2.02 -9.03 -6.94
N ALA A 84 0.87 -8.36 -7.02
CA ALA A 84 -0.28 -8.88 -7.76
C ALA A 84 -0.02 -8.94 -9.27
N VAL A 85 0.60 -7.92 -9.87
CA VAL A 85 0.97 -7.94 -11.30
C VAL A 85 1.97 -9.07 -11.59
N GLU A 86 2.98 -9.24 -10.75
CA GLU A 86 4.02 -10.26 -10.89
C GLU A 86 3.48 -11.69 -10.72
N LEU A 87 2.42 -11.87 -9.90
CA LEU A 87 1.91 -13.17 -9.50
C LEU A 87 0.48 -13.48 -9.98
N GLU A 88 -0.12 -12.62 -10.80
CA GLU A 88 -1.47 -12.86 -11.35
C GLU A 88 -1.56 -14.19 -12.08
N MET A 89 -0.57 -14.48 -12.93
CA MET A 89 -0.51 -15.75 -13.68
C MET A 89 -0.44 -16.99 -12.78
N PHE A 90 -0.04 -16.82 -11.53
CA PHE A 90 0.03 -17.88 -10.50
C PHE A 90 -1.21 -17.94 -9.61
N GLY A 91 -2.16 -17.00 -9.75
CA GLY A 91 -3.43 -16.99 -9.06
C GLY A 91 -3.60 -15.93 -7.97
N MET A 92 -2.65 -15.01 -7.79
CA MET A 92 -2.84 -13.81 -6.97
C MET A 92 -3.83 -12.86 -7.65
N ARG A 93 -4.70 -12.24 -6.87
CA ARG A 93 -5.73 -11.32 -7.37
C ARG A 93 -5.31 -9.88 -7.16
N GLY A 94 -5.14 -9.15 -8.25
CA GLY A 94 -4.89 -7.71 -8.19
C GLY A 94 -6.20 -6.91 -8.21
N VAL A 95 -6.27 -5.85 -7.41
CA VAL A 95 -7.44 -4.97 -7.31
C VAL A 95 -7.00 -3.52 -7.31
N GLY A 96 -7.77 -2.68 -7.99
CA GLY A 96 -7.61 -1.24 -7.99
C GLY A 96 -6.91 -0.68 -9.22
N TRP A 97 -6.90 0.65 -9.28
CA TRP A 97 -6.34 1.40 -10.40
C TRP A 97 -4.82 1.23 -10.49
N VAL A 98 -4.11 1.26 -9.34
CA VAL A 98 -2.65 1.10 -9.30
C VAL A 98 -2.21 -0.24 -9.88
N TYR A 99 -2.88 -1.33 -9.46
CA TYR A 99 -2.65 -2.65 -10.05
C TYR A 99 -2.86 -2.66 -11.56
N GLN A 100 -3.98 -2.08 -12.02
CA GLN A 100 -4.28 -2.07 -13.46
C GLN A 100 -3.28 -1.23 -14.24
N ALA A 101 -2.85 -0.09 -13.71
CA ALA A 101 -1.87 0.80 -14.33
C ALA A 101 -0.47 0.17 -14.45
N PHE A 102 -0.04 -0.64 -13.49
CA PHE A 102 1.17 -1.46 -13.63
C PHE A 102 0.99 -2.58 -14.66
N LYS A 103 -0.18 -3.22 -14.67
CA LYS A 103 -0.46 -4.32 -15.59
C LYS A 103 -0.48 -3.88 -17.05
N ASP A 104 -0.98 -2.70 -17.38
CA ASP A 104 -1.04 -2.16 -18.73
C ASP A 104 0.19 -1.32 -19.14
N GLY A 105 1.16 -1.14 -18.21
CA GLY A 105 2.40 -0.40 -18.46
C GLY A 105 2.26 1.13 -18.34
N THR A 106 1.13 1.65 -17.86
CA THR A 106 0.98 3.09 -17.54
C THR A 106 1.92 3.49 -16.40
N LEU A 107 2.15 2.60 -15.44
CA LEU A 107 3.16 2.70 -14.40
C LEU A 107 4.23 1.63 -14.63
N GLU A 108 5.51 2.00 -14.57
CA GLU A 108 6.61 1.08 -14.88
C GLU A 108 7.56 0.85 -13.69
N ARG A 109 7.64 1.77 -12.76
CA ARG A 109 8.66 1.77 -11.70
C ARG A 109 8.03 1.63 -10.33
N ASP A 110 8.68 0.88 -9.46
CA ASP A 110 8.27 0.65 -8.08
C ASP A 110 8.24 1.93 -7.21
N ASP A 111 9.03 2.97 -7.57
CA ASP A 111 9.00 4.26 -6.88
C ASP A 111 7.67 5.05 -7.05
N GLU A 112 6.77 4.58 -7.92
CA GLU A 112 5.42 5.14 -8.05
C GLU A 112 4.60 4.97 -6.77
N VAL A 113 4.83 3.88 -6.04
CA VAL A 113 4.11 3.50 -4.82
C VAL A 113 4.99 3.53 -3.57
N ALA A 114 6.22 4.04 -3.69
CA ALA A 114 7.13 4.12 -2.56
C ALA A 114 6.82 5.34 -1.69
N VAL A 115 6.65 5.10 -0.39
CA VAL A 115 6.38 6.11 0.65
C VAL A 115 7.33 5.91 1.81
N ALA A 116 7.90 7.00 2.33
CA ALA A 116 8.54 7.00 3.64
C ALA A 116 7.46 7.09 4.72
N HIS A 117 7.56 6.29 5.76
CA HIS A 117 6.61 6.30 6.87
C HIS A 117 7.31 6.15 8.22
N GLU A 118 6.64 6.52 9.28
CA GLU A 118 7.11 6.28 10.65
C GLU A 118 7.17 4.78 10.96
N SER A 119 7.94 4.46 12.02
CA SER A 119 7.98 3.10 12.57
C SER A 119 6.66 2.71 13.25
N ASP A 120 6.56 1.47 13.69
CA ASP A 120 5.42 0.89 14.41
C ASP A 120 4.93 1.78 15.59
N SER A 121 5.85 2.38 16.34
CA SER A 121 5.53 3.29 17.44
C SER A 121 4.80 4.57 17.01
N GLY A 122 4.96 5.00 15.75
CA GLY A 122 4.29 6.16 15.14
C GLY A 122 3.03 5.81 14.36
N GLY A 123 2.62 4.53 14.34
CA GLY A 123 1.39 4.08 13.65
C GLY A 123 1.51 4.07 12.12
N TYR A 124 2.72 4.00 11.59
CA TYR A 124 3.03 3.99 10.15
C TYR A 124 2.59 5.26 9.42
N LEU A 125 2.60 6.42 10.07
CA LEU A 125 2.20 7.68 9.45
C LEU A 125 3.09 7.97 8.22
N ALA A 126 2.48 8.31 7.08
CA ALA A 126 3.22 8.67 5.88
C ALA A 126 3.97 9.98 6.08
N LEU A 127 5.27 9.99 5.78
CA LEU A 127 6.18 11.14 5.85
C LEU A 127 6.45 11.73 4.47
N SER A 128 6.12 11.01 3.41
CA SER A 128 6.24 11.45 2.02
C SER A 128 5.01 11.03 1.22
N GLU A 129 4.94 11.47 -0.04
CA GLU A 129 3.82 11.22 -0.94
C GLU A 129 4.17 10.10 -1.93
N ALA A 130 3.25 9.17 -2.15
CA ALA A 130 3.31 8.25 -3.28
C ALA A 130 3.24 9.03 -4.60
N MET A 131 4.05 8.64 -5.59
CA MET A 131 4.03 9.32 -6.89
C MET A 131 2.67 9.17 -7.58
N VAL A 132 2.05 8.01 -7.44
CA VAL A 132 0.72 7.72 -7.99
C VAL A 132 -0.34 8.68 -7.44
N ASP A 133 -0.31 9.02 -6.15
CA ASP A 133 -1.26 9.96 -5.55
C ASP A 133 -1.02 11.39 -6.04
N MET A 134 0.25 11.78 -6.20
CA MET A 134 0.58 13.06 -6.82
C MET A 134 0.10 13.14 -8.28
N ARG A 135 0.27 12.08 -9.08
CA ARG A 135 -0.25 12.02 -10.46
C ARG A 135 -1.76 12.22 -10.50
N ARG A 136 -2.49 11.49 -9.68
CA ARG A 136 -3.94 11.56 -9.62
C ARG A 136 -4.43 12.93 -9.12
N THR A 137 -3.73 13.49 -8.14
CA THR A 137 -4.01 14.84 -7.63
C THR A 137 -3.77 15.91 -8.70
N LEU A 138 -2.64 15.83 -9.43
CA LEU A 138 -2.36 16.77 -10.52
C LEU A 138 -3.35 16.63 -11.68
N SER A 139 -3.75 15.41 -12.05
CA SER A 139 -4.81 15.17 -13.03
C SER A 139 -6.12 15.85 -12.59
N ALA A 140 -6.53 15.68 -11.34
CA ALA A 140 -7.73 16.32 -10.82
C ALA A 140 -7.63 17.87 -10.78
N ALA A 141 -6.42 18.40 -10.51
CA ALA A 141 -6.17 19.84 -10.53
C ALA A 141 -6.24 20.41 -11.96
N LEU A 142 -5.77 19.67 -12.96
CA LEU A 142 -5.89 20.00 -14.38
C LEU A 142 -7.37 19.98 -14.82
N ASP A 143 -8.09 18.92 -14.50
CA ASP A 143 -9.52 18.77 -14.84
C ASP A 143 -10.39 19.88 -14.25
N GLN A 144 -9.97 20.47 -13.12
CA GLN A 144 -10.65 21.57 -12.44
C GLN A 144 -10.04 22.95 -12.77
N GLU A 145 -9.13 23.03 -13.74
CA GLU A 145 -8.48 24.27 -14.17
C GLU A 145 -7.75 25.03 -13.01
N ILE A 146 -7.32 24.32 -11.98
CA ILE A 146 -6.53 24.88 -10.86
C ILE A 146 -5.12 25.24 -11.31
N VAL A 147 -4.55 24.43 -12.23
CA VAL A 147 -3.26 24.65 -12.89
C VAL A 147 -3.40 24.41 -14.39
N SER A 148 -2.55 25.08 -15.18
CA SER A 148 -2.41 24.80 -16.61
C SER A 148 -1.62 23.50 -16.86
N GLU A 149 -1.71 22.94 -18.07
CA GLU A 149 -0.91 21.79 -18.51
C GLU A 149 0.59 22.04 -18.29
N ILE A 150 1.08 23.24 -18.63
CA ILE A 150 2.51 23.61 -18.48
C ILE A 150 2.95 23.49 -17.02
N THR A 151 2.18 24.02 -16.10
CA THR A 151 2.48 23.95 -14.67
C THR A 151 2.30 22.52 -14.14
N GLY A 152 1.27 21.81 -14.58
CA GLY A 152 1.02 20.42 -14.23
C GLY A 152 2.16 19.50 -14.65
N ASP A 153 2.64 19.58 -15.88
CA ASP A 153 3.76 18.81 -16.40
C ASP A 153 5.07 19.11 -15.65
N MET A 154 5.33 20.40 -15.35
CA MET A 154 6.49 20.80 -14.56
C MET A 154 6.45 20.18 -13.14
N LEU A 155 5.31 20.28 -12.46
CA LEU A 155 5.12 19.69 -11.12
C LEU A 155 5.29 18.17 -11.14
N LEU A 156 4.75 17.51 -12.15
CA LEU A 156 4.84 16.08 -12.35
C LEU A 156 6.30 15.64 -12.56
N ALA A 157 7.04 16.35 -13.42
CA ALA A 157 8.44 16.07 -13.68
C ALA A 157 9.32 16.27 -12.43
N ILE A 158 9.09 17.34 -11.66
CA ILE A 158 9.78 17.60 -10.39
C ILE A 158 9.47 16.51 -9.37
N ALA A 159 8.19 16.16 -9.19
CA ALA A 159 7.78 15.11 -8.27
C ALA A 159 8.44 13.76 -8.62
N LYS A 160 8.47 13.40 -9.91
CA LYS A 160 9.10 12.17 -10.40
C LYS A 160 10.62 12.18 -10.25
N GLY A 161 11.26 13.34 -10.42
CA GLY A 161 12.70 13.52 -10.20
C GLY A 161 13.12 13.59 -8.71
N THR A 162 12.16 13.75 -7.80
CA THR A 162 12.42 13.82 -6.37
C THR A 162 12.48 12.41 -5.76
N PHE A 163 13.54 12.13 -4.99
CA PHE A 163 13.66 10.86 -4.28
C PHE A 163 12.46 10.66 -3.34
N TYR A 164 11.88 9.47 -3.33
CA TYR A 164 10.57 9.23 -2.69
C TYR A 164 10.51 9.67 -1.22
N GLN A 165 11.58 9.52 -0.44
CA GLN A 165 11.62 9.95 0.97
C GLN A 165 11.52 11.47 1.15
N GLN A 166 11.85 12.26 0.12
CA GLN A 166 11.80 13.72 0.13
C GLN A 166 10.59 14.25 -0.66
N ARG A 167 9.81 13.36 -1.28
CA ARG A 167 8.68 13.73 -2.13
C ARG A 167 7.52 14.19 -1.28
N THR A 168 7.39 15.51 -1.11
CA THR A 168 6.29 16.15 -0.40
C THR A 168 5.74 17.31 -1.21
N TRP A 169 4.46 17.64 -1.05
CA TRP A 169 3.87 18.80 -1.72
C TRP A 169 4.62 20.10 -1.47
N PRO A 170 5.01 20.45 -0.22
CA PRO A 170 5.81 21.65 0.01
C PRO A 170 7.13 21.67 -0.77
N ALA A 171 7.86 20.56 -0.82
CA ALA A 171 9.13 20.46 -1.53
C ALA A 171 8.94 20.61 -3.06
N VAL A 172 7.94 19.93 -3.63
CA VAL A 172 7.64 19.99 -5.06
C VAL A 172 7.19 21.40 -5.48
N LEU A 173 6.31 22.05 -4.69
CA LEU A 173 5.88 23.43 -4.96
C LEU A 173 7.03 24.44 -4.85
N ALA A 174 7.92 24.28 -3.88
CA ALA A 174 9.10 25.14 -3.74
C ALA A 174 10.05 24.98 -4.93
N ALA A 175 10.30 23.75 -5.36
CA ALA A 175 11.14 23.48 -6.52
C ALA A 175 10.50 24.02 -7.82
N ALA A 176 9.18 23.91 -8.00
CA ALA A 176 8.48 24.47 -9.15
C ALA A 176 8.59 26.00 -9.19
N ALA A 177 8.43 26.67 -8.04
CA ALA A 177 8.62 28.12 -7.95
C ALA A 177 10.05 28.54 -8.33
N ALA A 178 11.07 27.81 -7.87
CA ALA A 178 12.47 28.06 -8.23
C ALA A 178 12.75 27.82 -9.74
N ASN A 179 11.97 26.99 -10.39
CA ASN A 179 12.05 26.71 -11.84
C ASN A 179 11.12 27.63 -12.68
N GLY A 180 10.54 28.66 -12.09
CA GLY A 180 9.76 29.68 -12.82
C GLY A 180 8.31 29.30 -13.12
N ALA A 181 7.73 28.34 -12.40
CA ALA A 181 6.29 28.07 -12.52
C ALA A 181 5.43 29.31 -12.12
N ASN A 182 4.25 29.41 -12.70
CA ASN A 182 3.35 30.52 -12.47
C ASN A 182 2.99 30.67 -10.97
N PRO A 183 3.34 31.78 -10.30
CA PRO A 183 3.10 31.95 -8.87
C PRO A 183 1.61 31.93 -8.48
N ALA A 184 0.74 32.41 -9.37
CA ALA A 184 -0.71 32.42 -9.12
C ALA A 184 -1.28 31.00 -9.12
N GLU A 185 -0.85 30.15 -10.07
CA GLU A 185 -1.26 28.75 -10.14
C GLU A 185 -0.71 27.94 -8.95
N LEU A 186 0.55 28.16 -8.55
CA LEU A 186 1.11 27.50 -7.37
C LEU A 186 0.37 27.91 -6.08
N SER A 187 -0.07 29.17 -5.98
CA SER A 187 -0.88 29.65 -4.85
C SER A 187 -2.28 29.02 -4.87
N ALA A 188 -2.92 28.95 -6.03
CA ALA A 188 -4.21 28.31 -6.21
C ALA A 188 -4.15 26.81 -5.84
N LEU A 189 -3.15 26.10 -6.36
CA LEU A 189 -2.93 24.69 -6.05
C LEU A 189 -2.70 24.45 -4.55
N ARG A 190 -1.87 25.28 -3.90
CA ARG A 190 -1.63 25.17 -2.45
C ARG A 190 -2.92 25.34 -1.65
N GLY A 191 -3.79 26.28 -2.04
CA GLY A 191 -5.08 26.51 -1.39
C GLY A 191 -6.09 25.37 -1.64
N TRP A 192 -6.02 24.74 -2.81
CA TRP A 192 -6.92 23.67 -3.23
C TRP A 192 -6.53 22.29 -2.66
N LEU A 193 -5.24 22.00 -2.51
CA LEU A 193 -4.71 20.71 -2.05
C LEU A 193 -5.40 20.12 -0.81
N PRO A 194 -5.72 20.90 0.26
CA PRO A 194 -6.35 20.31 1.45
C PRO A 194 -7.66 19.57 1.20
N ALA A 195 -8.42 20.00 0.17
CA ALA A 195 -9.72 19.42 -0.19
C ALA A 195 -9.67 18.62 -1.50
N GLY A 196 -8.68 18.88 -2.34
CA GLY A 196 -8.61 18.34 -3.70
C GLY A 196 -7.61 17.18 -3.86
N ARG A 197 -6.83 16.83 -2.83
CA ARG A 197 -5.92 15.68 -2.89
C ARG A 197 -6.67 14.39 -3.21
N VAL A 198 -6.10 13.62 -4.09
CA VAL A 198 -6.55 12.26 -4.41
C VAL A 198 -5.61 11.27 -3.75
N ASP A 199 -6.15 10.45 -2.88
CA ASP A 199 -5.47 9.33 -2.26
C ASP A 199 -5.90 8.05 -3.00
N GLN A 200 -5.20 7.77 -4.09
CA GLN A 200 -5.51 6.64 -4.96
C GLN A 200 -5.17 5.32 -4.27
N GLU A 201 -4.07 5.30 -3.51
CA GLU A 201 -3.69 4.09 -2.79
C GLU A 201 -4.74 3.70 -1.75
N ALA A 202 -5.23 4.66 -0.95
CA ALA A 202 -6.30 4.38 0.01
C ALA A 202 -7.60 3.94 -0.68
N ALA A 203 -7.97 4.57 -1.80
CA ALA A 203 -9.15 4.19 -2.57
C ALA A 203 -9.05 2.74 -3.07
N ASP A 204 -7.90 2.35 -3.58
CA ASP A 204 -7.63 0.99 -4.07
C ASP A 204 -7.62 -0.03 -2.93
N ALA A 205 -7.01 0.30 -1.79
CA ALA A 205 -7.04 -0.55 -0.59
C ALA A 205 -8.48 -0.82 -0.14
N VAL A 206 -9.32 0.21 -0.08
CA VAL A 206 -10.75 0.07 0.24
C VAL A 206 -11.48 -0.79 -0.79
N ALA A 207 -11.17 -0.62 -2.08
CA ALA A 207 -11.75 -1.45 -3.14
C ALA A 207 -11.39 -2.93 -2.94
N MET A 208 -10.12 -3.23 -2.64
CA MET A 208 -9.67 -4.60 -2.34
C MET A 208 -10.39 -5.20 -1.12
N LEU A 209 -10.52 -4.45 -0.04
CA LEU A 209 -11.21 -4.93 1.16
C LEU A 209 -12.68 -5.27 0.88
N ARG A 210 -13.35 -4.45 0.07
CA ARG A 210 -14.75 -4.71 -0.37
C ARG A 210 -14.84 -5.93 -1.27
N GLU A 211 -13.92 -6.10 -2.20
CA GLU A 211 -13.85 -7.28 -3.07
C GLU A 211 -13.59 -8.54 -2.26
N MET A 212 -12.62 -8.52 -1.33
CA MET A 212 -12.35 -9.63 -0.41
C MET A 212 -13.60 -10.00 0.39
N ARG A 213 -14.33 -9.02 0.93
CA ARG A 213 -15.58 -9.26 1.66
C ARG A 213 -16.62 -9.97 0.79
N ALA A 214 -16.85 -9.47 -0.42
CA ALA A 214 -17.81 -10.07 -1.36
C ALA A 214 -17.39 -11.48 -1.78
N PHE A 215 -16.11 -11.69 -2.09
CA PHE A 215 -15.56 -12.98 -2.43
C PHE A 215 -15.72 -14.00 -1.30
N LEU A 216 -15.39 -13.61 -0.07
CA LEU A 216 -15.47 -14.49 1.10
C LEU A 216 -16.90 -14.81 1.52
N ALA A 217 -17.85 -13.89 1.29
CA ALA A 217 -19.27 -14.12 1.52
C ALA A 217 -19.84 -15.26 0.65
N ALA A 218 -19.26 -15.48 -0.52
CA ALA A 218 -19.62 -16.62 -1.38
C ALA A 218 -19.06 -17.97 -0.89
N ASN A 219 -18.34 -17.98 0.24
CA ASN A 219 -17.71 -19.17 0.84
C ASN A 219 -16.90 -20.01 -0.18
N PRO A 220 -15.90 -19.43 -0.85
CA PRO A 220 -15.15 -20.10 -1.90
C PRO A 220 -14.40 -21.33 -1.35
N ALA A 221 -14.28 -22.35 -2.20
CA ALA A 221 -13.39 -23.47 -1.92
C ALA A 221 -11.93 -23.00 -1.82
N PRO A 222 -11.05 -23.72 -1.12
CA PRO A 222 -9.63 -23.43 -1.11
C PRO A 222 -9.06 -23.28 -2.52
N LEU A 223 -8.12 -22.35 -2.69
CA LEU A 223 -7.50 -22.08 -3.98
C LEU A 223 -6.87 -23.35 -4.56
N GLN A 224 -7.16 -23.63 -5.81
CA GLN A 224 -6.56 -24.73 -6.57
C GLN A 224 -5.58 -24.17 -7.57
N VAL A 225 -4.29 -24.45 -7.42
CA VAL A 225 -3.26 -24.06 -8.37
C VAL A 225 -2.90 -25.22 -9.30
N ARG A 226 -2.46 -24.92 -10.52
CA ARG A 226 -2.06 -25.92 -11.53
C ARG A 226 -0.55 -25.96 -11.77
N TRP A 227 0.21 -25.39 -10.87
CA TRP A 227 1.67 -25.33 -10.92
C TRP A 227 2.24 -25.86 -9.61
N THR A 228 3.49 -26.25 -9.63
CA THR A 228 4.27 -26.65 -8.44
C THR A 228 5.46 -25.72 -8.32
N MET A 229 5.65 -25.15 -7.15
CA MET A 229 6.77 -24.26 -6.89
C MET A 229 8.10 -25.03 -6.82
N ALA A 230 9.10 -24.57 -7.57
CA ALA A 230 10.45 -25.14 -7.48
C ALA A 230 11.04 -24.91 -6.08
N ASN A 231 11.41 -26.00 -5.41
CA ASN A 231 12.10 -25.94 -4.13
C ASN A 231 13.60 -25.67 -4.37
N THR A 232 14.15 -24.62 -3.72
CA THR A 232 15.57 -24.27 -3.79
C THR A 232 16.17 -24.21 -2.38
N THR A 233 17.47 -24.44 -2.27
CA THR A 233 18.19 -24.37 -0.98
C THR A 233 18.00 -23.02 -0.28
N ALA A 234 18.01 -21.92 -1.05
CA ALA A 234 17.77 -20.57 -0.52
C ALA A 234 16.34 -20.43 0.03
N TRP A 235 15.35 -20.96 -0.69
CA TRP A 235 13.98 -20.98 -0.21
C TRP A 235 13.79 -21.78 1.06
N ASP A 236 14.37 -22.99 1.12
CA ASP A 236 14.29 -23.83 2.31
C ASP A 236 14.96 -23.18 3.52
N ALA A 237 16.08 -22.49 3.32
CA ALA A 237 16.74 -21.73 4.38
C ALA A 237 15.86 -20.58 4.90
N ALA A 238 15.32 -19.77 4.00
CA ALA A 238 14.44 -18.64 4.35
C ALA A 238 13.17 -19.11 5.09
N ARG A 239 12.57 -20.20 4.64
CA ARG A 239 11.37 -20.77 5.27
C ARG A 239 11.66 -21.32 6.68
N ARG A 240 12.80 -21.94 6.90
CA ARG A 240 13.23 -22.38 8.24
C ARG A 240 13.46 -21.18 9.14
N GLN A 241 14.19 -20.18 8.69
CA GLN A 241 14.41 -18.95 9.44
C GLN A 241 13.09 -18.26 9.83
N ALA A 242 12.12 -18.18 8.92
CA ALA A 242 10.79 -17.65 9.21
C ALA A 242 10.04 -18.49 10.25
N ALA A 243 10.27 -19.81 10.30
CA ALA A 243 9.64 -20.69 11.28
C ALA A 243 10.20 -20.51 12.70
N ASP A 244 11.45 -20.09 12.85
CA ASP A 244 12.10 -19.90 14.15
C ASP A 244 11.73 -18.57 14.81
N VAL A 245 11.17 -17.61 14.07
CA VAL A 245 10.73 -16.31 14.59
C VAL A 245 9.26 -16.38 15.01
N PRO A 246 8.88 -15.87 16.20
CA PRO A 246 7.47 -15.76 16.59
C PRO A 246 6.67 -14.95 15.57
N ALA A 247 5.41 -15.33 15.34
CA ALA A 247 4.51 -14.50 14.53
C ALA A 247 4.38 -13.10 15.17
N ALA A 248 4.38 -12.04 14.35
CA ALA A 248 4.09 -10.70 14.84
C ALA A 248 2.71 -10.72 15.51
N VAL A 249 2.69 -10.43 16.81
CA VAL A 249 1.43 -10.27 17.55
C VAL A 249 0.91 -8.89 17.20
N PRO A 250 -0.37 -8.73 16.83
CA PRO A 250 -0.97 -7.41 16.68
C PRO A 250 -0.74 -6.62 17.97
N GLY A 251 -0.03 -5.49 17.89
CA GLY A 251 0.12 -4.60 19.03
C GLY A 251 -1.25 -4.14 19.54
N PRO A 252 -1.42 -3.85 20.84
CA PRO A 252 -2.66 -3.35 21.35
C PRO A 252 -2.99 -2.03 20.65
N VAL A 253 -4.19 -1.93 20.10
CA VAL A 253 -4.74 -0.67 19.59
C VAL A 253 -4.79 0.30 20.76
N LEU A 254 -3.85 1.24 20.83
CA LEU A 254 -3.95 2.36 21.77
C LEU A 254 -5.18 3.18 21.35
N ALA A 255 -6.25 3.01 22.12
CA ALA A 255 -7.38 3.91 22.05
C ALA A 255 -6.87 5.30 22.46
N LEU A 256 -6.92 6.26 21.53
CA LEU A 256 -6.73 7.66 21.85
C LEU A 256 -7.87 8.07 22.79
N SER A 257 -7.58 8.08 24.09
CA SER A 257 -8.45 8.68 25.08
C SER A 257 -8.44 10.19 24.86
N SER A 258 -9.51 10.71 24.28
CA SER A 258 -9.81 12.13 24.25
C SER A 258 -10.23 12.57 25.66
N GLU A 259 -9.28 12.88 26.52
CA GLU A 259 -9.58 13.69 27.70
C GLU A 259 -9.38 15.17 27.34
N PRO A 260 -10.39 16.01 27.58
CA PRO A 260 -10.22 17.45 27.45
C PRO A 260 -9.37 17.94 28.63
N SER A 261 -8.22 18.58 28.33
CA SER A 261 -7.42 19.26 29.35
C SER A 261 -8.21 20.41 29.93
N GLU A 262 -8.72 20.25 31.14
CA GLU A 262 -9.15 21.36 31.97
C GLU A 262 -7.90 22.19 32.34
N ARG A 263 -7.87 23.46 31.92
CA ARG A 263 -6.92 24.44 32.41
C ARG A 263 -7.43 24.94 33.77
N PRO A 264 -6.61 24.93 34.81
CA PRO A 264 -6.95 25.67 36.01
C PRO A 264 -6.76 27.18 35.78
N GLY A 265 -7.73 27.97 36.28
CA GLY A 265 -7.78 29.43 36.26
C GLY A 265 -6.75 30.12 37.17
#